data_ec8b416792cdf9cd5da6c408fd43f0a2
#
_entry.id   ec8b416792cdf9cd5da6c408fd43f0a2
#
_cell.length_a   1.000
_cell.length_b   1.000
_cell.length_c   1.000
_cell.angle_alpha   90.00
_cell.angle_beta   90.00
_cell.angle_gamma   90.00
#
_symmetry.space_group_name_H-M   'P 1'
#
loop_
_entity.id
_entity.type
_entity.pdbx_description
1 polymer ?
#
loop_
_entity_poly.entity_id
_entity_poly.type
_entity_poly.pdbx_seq_one_letter_code
_entity_poly.pdbx_strand_id
1 'polypeptide(L)'
;MPTLVAAGRTLAYEWIEVGGKDRPALVFLHEGLGSIRQWRDFPERVARATGCNTLVYDRYGYGQSDILVEPRRSIRFMHEEALESLPQVLAAVGIEAPILVGHSDGASIALIHAGAGHAVRGLALMAPHVFVEPICTESIVEAVRQFETTDLAQRLGRYHRDARKTFYLWADVWLDPEFPGWNIEAYLPGIGCPVLAIQGHDDAYGTMAQLEAIRRQVRGPCELVKLDGCGHSPFRDQPTATQDAIVRFVEALCSAAGQAPRRRSDAA
;
A
#
# COMPACT_ATOMS: atom_id res chain seq x y z
N MET A 1 -6.40 17.59 11.01
CA MET A 1 -5.99 16.19 10.80
C MET A 1 -4.93 15.89 11.86
N PRO A 2 -5.02 14.80 12.61
CA PRO A 2 -4.00 14.41 13.57
C PRO A 2 -2.69 14.08 12.86
N THR A 3 -1.57 14.15 13.60
CA THR A 3 -0.23 13.86 13.09
C THR A 3 0.54 12.96 14.06
N LEU A 4 1.48 12.21 13.53
CA LEU A 4 2.46 11.42 14.28
C LEU A 4 3.88 11.70 13.76
N VAL A 5 4.90 11.28 14.49
CA VAL A 5 6.30 11.40 14.06
C VAL A 5 6.84 10.00 13.77
N ALA A 6 7.38 9.81 12.55
CA ALA A 6 8.07 8.59 12.14
C ALA A 6 9.25 8.97 11.23
N ALA A 7 10.38 8.30 11.38
CA ALA A 7 11.63 8.55 10.67
C ALA A 7 12.04 10.05 10.69
N GLY A 8 11.77 10.75 11.82
CA GLY A 8 12.06 12.17 11.99
C GLY A 8 11.19 13.13 11.17
N ARG A 9 10.05 12.65 10.64
CA ARG A 9 9.10 13.43 9.81
C ARG A 9 7.73 13.46 10.49
N THR A 10 6.99 14.56 10.28
CA THR A 10 5.60 14.69 10.75
C THR A 10 4.68 14.16 9.65
N LEU A 11 3.93 13.12 9.97
CA LEU A 11 3.01 12.46 9.06
C LEU A 11 1.57 12.69 9.49
N ALA A 12 0.72 13.11 8.55
CA ALA A 12 -0.71 13.23 8.77
C ALA A 12 -1.39 11.86 8.70
N TYR A 13 -2.36 11.62 9.56
CA TYR A 13 -3.11 10.37 9.55
C TYR A 13 -4.59 10.55 9.89
N GLU A 14 -5.38 9.55 9.56
CA GLU A 14 -6.76 9.34 10.02
C GLU A 14 -6.85 8.00 10.73
N TRP A 15 -7.57 7.99 11.84
CA TRP A 15 -7.94 6.78 12.56
C TRP A 15 -9.44 6.59 12.43
N ILE A 16 -9.87 5.49 11.80
CA ILE A 16 -11.27 5.12 11.64
C ILE A 16 -11.58 4.08 12.71
N GLU A 17 -12.30 4.47 13.73
CA GLU A 17 -12.70 3.61 14.83
C GLU A 17 -14.08 3.00 14.54
N VAL A 18 -14.17 1.68 14.52
CA VAL A 18 -15.42 0.92 14.30
C VAL A 18 -15.74 -0.03 15.46
N GLY A 19 -14.91 -0.05 16.50
CA GLY A 19 -15.20 -0.67 17.78
C GLY A 19 -14.67 -2.08 18.02
N GLY A 20 -14.05 -2.73 17.08
CA GLY A 20 -13.55 -4.11 17.23
C GLY A 20 -12.16 -4.20 17.89
N LYS A 21 -12.03 -4.09 19.21
CA LYS A 21 -10.73 -4.21 19.91
C LYS A 21 -10.04 -5.58 19.75
N ASP A 22 -10.82 -6.63 19.49
CA ASP A 22 -10.31 -7.99 19.33
C ASP A 22 -9.97 -8.33 17.87
N ARG A 23 -10.21 -7.41 16.93
CA ARG A 23 -9.85 -7.56 15.52
C ARG A 23 -8.53 -6.87 15.20
N PRO A 24 -7.76 -7.39 14.22
CA PRO A 24 -6.53 -6.72 13.77
C PRO A 24 -6.84 -5.36 13.16
N ALA A 25 -5.93 -4.41 13.31
CA ALA A 25 -6.04 -3.14 12.62
C ALA A 25 -5.74 -3.32 11.12
N LEU A 26 -6.47 -2.58 10.27
CA LEU A 26 -6.10 -2.37 8.87
C LEU A 26 -5.20 -1.16 8.77
N VAL A 27 -4.19 -1.22 7.90
CA VAL A 27 -3.32 -0.07 7.60
C VAL A 27 -3.27 0.13 6.10
N PHE A 28 -3.75 1.28 5.63
CA PHE A 28 -3.81 1.63 4.22
C PHE A 28 -2.55 2.37 3.78
N LEU A 29 -1.91 1.84 2.73
CA LEU A 29 -0.70 2.36 2.10
C LEU A 29 -1.03 2.82 0.68
N HIS A 30 -0.99 4.13 0.44
CA HIS A 30 -1.40 4.72 -0.83
C HIS A 30 -0.37 4.55 -1.95
N GLU A 31 -0.80 4.76 -3.18
CA GLU A 31 0.01 4.73 -4.41
C GLU A 31 0.99 5.90 -4.52
N GLY A 32 1.77 5.93 -5.61
CA GLY A 32 2.85 6.87 -5.89
C GLY A 32 2.47 8.34 -5.88
N LEU A 33 1.22 8.67 -6.21
CA LEU A 33 0.68 10.05 -6.15
C LEU A 33 -0.54 10.14 -5.24
N GLY A 34 -0.73 9.14 -4.39
CA GLY A 34 -1.87 9.01 -3.49
C GLY A 34 -1.78 9.85 -2.22
N SER A 35 -2.88 9.85 -1.51
CA SER A 35 -3.02 10.47 -0.18
C SER A 35 -4.24 9.91 0.53
N ILE A 36 -4.41 10.20 1.84
CA ILE A 36 -5.61 9.89 2.61
C ILE A 36 -6.88 10.28 1.82
N ARG A 37 -6.93 11.53 1.34
CA ARG A 37 -8.11 12.06 0.65
C ARG A 37 -8.40 11.40 -0.69
N GLN A 38 -7.40 10.80 -1.35
CA GLN A 38 -7.58 10.14 -2.64
C GLN A 38 -8.17 8.74 -2.52
N TRP A 39 -8.10 8.12 -1.35
CA TRP A 39 -8.84 6.91 -1.04
C TRP A 39 -10.37 7.13 -1.00
N ARG A 40 -10.82 8.39 -0.82
CA ARG A 40 -12.22 8.75 -0.64
C ARG A 40 -12.82 8.01 0.57
N ASP A 41 -13.99 7.39 0.41
CA ASP A 41 -14.69 6.60 1.43
C ASP A 41 -14.27 5.12 1.49
N PHE A 42 -13.34 4.69 0.65
CA PHE A 42 -12.99 3.27 0.52
C PHE A 42 -12.44 2.66 1.82
N PRO A 43 -11.51 3.29 2.56
CA PRO A 43 -11.05 2.77 3.85
C PRO A 43 -12.19 2.67 4.88
N GLU A 44 -13.07 3.66 4.93
CA GLU A 44 -14.21 3.66 5.86
C GLU A 44 -15.19 2.52 5.53
N ARG A 45 -15.50 2.30 4.26
CA ARG A 45 -16.37 1.19 3.82
C ARG A 45 -15.79 -0.17 4.19
N VAL A 46 -14.48 -0.37 3.95
CA VAL A 46 -13.80 -1.62 4.33
C VAL A 46 -13.77 -1.78 5.85
N ALA A 47 -13.43 -0.72 6.61
CA ALA A 47 -13.42 -0.73 8.07
C ALA A 47 -14.78 -1.15 8.65
N ARG A 48 -15.87 -0.52 8.19
CA ARG A 48 -17.24 -0.83 8.64
C ARG A 48 -17.67 -2.25 8.28
N ALA A 49 -17.35 -2.71 7.07
CA ALA A 49 -17.71 -4.04 6.60
C ALA A 49 -16.97 -5.14 7.35
N THR A 50 -15.71 -4.89 7.76
CA THR A 50 -14.88 -5.87 8.48
C THR A 50 -14.91 -5.71 10.00
N GLY A 51 -15.45 -4.60 10.53
CA GLY A 51 -15.36 -4.28 11.96
C GLY A 51 -13.91 -4.06 12.45
N CYS A 52 -12.96 -3.80 11.57
CA CYS A 52 -11.55 -3.57 11.89
C CYS A 52 -11.26 -2.07 12.00
N ASN A 53 -10.67 -1.64 13.13
CA ASN A 53 -10.14 -0.29 13.22
C ASN A 53 -9.08 -0.07 12.15
N THR A 54 -9.04 1.12 11.58
CA THR A 54 -8.26 1.37 10.36
C THR A 54 -7.41 2.63 10.48
N LEU A 55 -6.13 2.48 10.19
CA LEU A 55 -5.18 3.59 10.02
C LEU A 55 -5.03 3.90 8.52
N VAL A 56 -5.17 5.16 8.17
CA VAL A 56 -4.81 5.70 6.85
C VAL A 56 -3.85 6.86 7.08
N TYR A 57 -2.72 6.90 6.40
CA TYR A 57 -1.77 7.99 6.58
C TYR A 57 -1.17 8.48 5.27
N ASP A 58 -0.79 9.74 5.24
CA ASP A 58 -0.02 10.33 4.16
C ASP A 58 1.46 10.05 4.40
N ARG A 59 2.13 9.38 3.45
CA ARG A 59 3.58 9.15 3.52
C ARG A 59 4.36 10.47 3.42
N TYR A 60 5.63 10.47 3.81
CA TYR A 60 6.51 11.64 3.69
C TYR A 60 6.55 12.17 2.26
N GLY A 61 6.26 13.45 2.10
CA GLY A 61 6.17 14.13 0.81
C GLY A 61 4.79 14.08 0.15
N TYR A 62 3.80 13.49 0.80
CA TYR A 62 2.45 13.35 0.25
C TYR A 62 1.39 13.99 1.15
N GLY A 63 0.24 14.28 0.56
CA GLY A 63 -0.94 14.76 1.25
C GLY A 63 -0.69 15.97 2.13
N GLN A 64 -0.97 15.83 3.42
CA GLN A 64 -0.78 16.85 4.45
C GLN A 64 0.45 16.58 5.34
N SER A 65 1.22 15.54 5.06
CA SER A 65 2.50 15.25 5.72
C SER A 65 3.58 16.27 5.37
N ASP A 66 4.72 16.19 6.04
CA ASP A 66 5.87 17.05 5.75
C ASP A 66 6.26 16.95 4.28
N ILE A 67 6.54 18.10 3.70
CA ILE A 67 7.00 18.22 2.31
C ILE A 67 8.42 17.66 2.20
N LEU A 68 8.69 16.90 1.15
CA LEU A 68 10.04 16.44 0.83
C LEU A 68 11.01 17.64 0.76
N VAL A 69 12.07 17.59 1.53
CA VAL A 69 13.11 18.67 1.52
C VAL A 69 14.27 18.32 0.59
N GLU A 70 14.48 17.05 0.31
CA GLU A 70 15.53 16.53 -0.53
C GLU A 70 15.37 17.02 -1.98
N PRO A 71 16.47 17.31 -2.70
CA PRO A 71 16.42 17.72 -4.11
C PRO A 71 16.09 16.53 -5.04
N ARG A 72 16.38 15.29 -4.59
CA ARG A 72 16.06 14.05 -5.28
C ARG A 72 15.55 13.03 -4.27
N ARG A 73 14.62 12.19 -4.68
CA ARG A 73 14.17 11.04 -3.90
C ARG A 73 15.10 9.86 -4.16
N SER A 74 15.38 9.09 -3.13
CA SER A 74 16.14 7.85 -3.26
C SER A 74 15.40 6.84 -4.16
N ILE A 75 16.13 6.13 -5.04
CA ILE A 75 15.58 4.99 -5.79
C ILE A 75 15.17 3.84 -4.86
N ARG A 76 15.60 3.88 -3.61
CA ARG A 76 15.23 2.93 -2.55
C ARG A 76 14.06 3.39 -1.68
N PHE A 77 13.35 4.44 -2.06
CA PHE A 77 12.32 5.06 -1.22
C PHE A 77 11.26 4.07 -0.70
N MET A 78 10.86 3.09 -1.50
CA MET A 78 9.92 2.06 -1.04
C MET A 78 10.53 1.16 0.03
N HIS A 79 11.83 0.90 -0.01
CA HIS A 79 12.54 0.18 1.06
C HIS A 79 12.64 1.02 2.33
N GLU A 80 12.97 2.30 2.20
CA GLU A 80 13.05 3.24 3.34
C GLU A 80 11.68 3.38 4.02
N GLU A 81 10.60 3.52 3.23
CA GLU A 81 9.24 3.52 3.75
C GLU A 81 8.88 2.21 4.47
N ALA A 82 9.21 1.07 3.87
CA ALA A 82 8.86 -0.25 4.39
C ALA A 82 9.63 -0.63 5.66
N LEU A 83 10.93 -0.28 5.72
CA LEU A 83 11.87 -0.78 6.74
C LEU A 83 12.16 0.23 7.84
N GLU A 84 11.94 1.52 7.60
CA GLU A 84 12.26 2.58 8.55
C GLU A 84 11.01 3.36 8.98
N SER A 85 10.20 3.85 8.02
CA SER A 85 9.05 4.70 8.32
C SER A 85 7.86 3.90 8.84
N LEU A 86 7.41 2.88 8.12
CA LEU A 86 6.23 2.08 8.48
C LEU A 86 6.34 1.42 9.86
N PRO A 87 7.48 0.79 10.27
CA PRO A 87 7.61 0.28 11.64
C PRO A 87 7.40 1.33 12.71
N GLN A 88 7.90 2.55 12.49
CA GLN A 88 7.74 3.66 13.45
C GLN A 88 6.31 4.21 13.45
N VAL A 89 5.64 4.26 12.28
CA VAL A 89 4.21 4.60 12.18
C VAL A 89 3.38 3.62 13.00
N LEU A 90 3.60 2.32 12.83
CA LEU A 90 2.88 1.27 13.56
C LEU A 90 3.12 1.38 15.08
N ALA A 91 4.37 1.58 15.49
CA ALA A 91 4.72 1.75 16.89
C ALA A 91 4.08 3.00 17.51
N ALA A 92 4.05 4.12 16.78
CA ALA A 92 3.46 5.38 17.26
C ALA A 92 1.95 5.28 17.55
N VAL A 93 1.24 4.38 16.85
CA VAL A 93 -0.20 4.14 17.05
C VAL A 93 -0.51 2.84 17.80
N GLY A 94 0.52 2.10 18.25
CA GLY A 94 0.37 0.88 19.04
C GLY A 94 -0.18 -0.32 18.25
N ILE A 95 0.14 -0.42 16.96
CA ILE A 95 -0.26 -1.55 16.10
C ILE A 95 0.93 -2.53 15.99
N GLU A 96 0.76 -3.79 16.47
CA GLU A 96 1.84 -4.79 16.46
C GLU A 96 1.85 -5.66 15.19
N ALA A 97 0.70 -6.14 14.76
CA ALA A 97 0.56 -7.06 13.62
C ALA A 97 -0.66 -6.68 12.79
N PRO A 98 -0.56 -5.70 11.88
CA PRO A 98 -1.65 -5.24 11.04
C PRO A 98 -2.00 -6.23 9.93
N ILE A 99 -3.17 -6.00 9.29
CA ILE A 99 -3.39 -6.38 7.90
C ILE A 99 -3.04 -5.13 7.06
N LEU A 100 -2.07 -5.25 6.18
CA LEU A 100 -1.68 -4.14 5.30
C LEU A 100 -2.54 -4.16 4.03
N VAL A 101 -3.16 -3.03 3.70
CA VAL A 101 -3.93 -2.81 2.48
C VAL A 101 -3.17 -1.82 1.62
N GLY A 102 -2.45 -2.30 0.61
CA GLY A 102 -1.57 -1.48 -0.22
C GLY A 102 -2.06 -1.32 -1.64
N HIS A 103 -1.80 -0.15 -2.24
CA HIS A 103 -2.04 0.10 -3.65
C HIS A 103 -0.75 0.57 -4.33
N SER A 104 -0.38 -0.03 -5.46
CA SER A 104 0.79 0.34 -6.27
C SER A 104 2.08 0.40 -5.42
N ASP A 105 2.76 1.54 -5.31
CA ASP A 105 3.90 1.73 -4.39
C ASP A 105 3.59 1.22 -2.97
N GLY A 106 2.39 1.50 -2.46
CA GLY A 106 1.97 1.04 -1.14
C GLY A 106 1.87 -0.48 -1.03
N ALA A 107 1.52 -1.17 -2.11
CA ALA A 107 1.52 -2.63 -2.18
C ALA A 107 2.95 -3.19 -2.18
N SER A 108 3.87 -2.55 -2.92
CA SER A 108 5.30 -2.92 -2.92
C SER A 108 5.94 -2.68 -1.55
N ILE A 109 5.61 -1.57 -0.88
CA ILE A 109 6.03 -1.28 0.50
C ILE A 109 5.55 -2.39 1.46
N ALA A 110 4.29 -2.83 1.34
CA ALA A 110 3.74 -3.90 2.16
C ALA A 110 4.47 -5.24 1.95
N LEU A 111 4.82 -5.58 0.69
CA LEU A 111 5.59 -6.79 0.36
C LEU A 111 7.01 -6.74 0.94
N ILE A 112 7.70 -5.61 0.81
CA ILE A 112 9.05 -5.43 1.38
C ILE A 112 8.98 -5.57 2.91
N HIS A 113 8.03 -4.90 3.57
CA HIS A 113 7.86 -4.92 5.02
C HIS A 113 7.65 -6.35 5.54
N ALA A 114 6.69 -7.07 4.97
CA ALA A 114 6.40 -8.45 5.38
C ALA A 114 7.55 -9.40 5.05
N GLY A 115 8.17 -9.25 3.87
CA GLY A 115 9.28 -10.08 3.41
C GLY A 115 10.56 -9.88 4.19
N ALA A 116 10.75 -8.70 4.80
CA ALA A 116 11.85 -8.42 5.74
C ALA A 116 11.63 -9.02 7.14
N GLY A 117 10.51 -9.69 7.40
CA GLY A 117 10.24 -10.38 8.66
C GLY A 117 9.47 -9.55 9.68
N HIS A 118 8.94 -8.38 9.33
CA HIS A 118 8.04 -7.64 10.21
C HIS A 118 6.72 -8.37 10.38
N ALA A 119 6.17 -8.32 11.58
CA ALA A 119 4.93 -9.02 11.92
C ALA A 119 3.73 -8.39 11.20
N VAL A 120 3.04 -9.19 10.37
CA VAL A 120 1.79 -8.84 9.71
C VAL A 120 0.85 -10.04 9.73
N ARG A 121 -0.47 -9.81 9.80
CA ARG A 121 -1.46 -10.89 9.75
C ARG A 121 -1.83 -11.28 8.33
N GLY A 122 -1.69 -10.37 7.38
CA GLY A 122 -1.98 -10.60 5.96
C GLY A 122 -1.77 -9.37 5.13
N LEU A 123 -1.71 -9.56 3.82
CA LEU A 123 -1.51 -8.52 2.82
C LEU A 123 -2.67 -8.52 1.84
N ALA A 124 -3.36 -7.39 1.68
CA ALA A 124 -4.33 -7.14 0.62
C ALA A 124 -3.74 -6.10 -0.34
N LEU A 125 -3.31 -6.55 -1.50
CA LEU A 125 -2.49 -5.79 -2.44
C LEU A 125 -3.31 -5.46 -3.69
N MET A 126 -3.32 -4.21 -4.11
CA MET A 126 -3.93 -3.74 -5.35
C MET A 126 -2.84 -3.23 -6.28
N ALA A 127 -2.78 -3.76 -7.50
CA ALA A 127 -1.82 -3.38 -8.55
C ALA A 127 -0.36 -3.30 -8.04
N PRO A 128 0.18 -4.35 -7.38
CA PRO A 128 1.53 -4.35 -6.83
C PRO A 128 2.59 -4.36 -7.93
N HIS A 129 3.77 -3.79 -7.63
CA HIS A 129 4.98 -3.98 -8.43
C HIS A 129 6.01 -4.78 -7.63
N VAL A 130 6.64 -5.77 -8.25
CA VAL A 130 7.77 -6.52 -7.71
C VAL A 130 9.02 -6.38 -8.55
N PHE A 131 8.86 -5.91 -9.78
CA PHE A 131 9.92 -5.49 -10.71
C PHE A 131 9.39 -4.42 -11.68
N VAL A 132 10.29 -3.72 -12.37
CA VAL A 132 9.92 -2.72 -13.37
C VAL A 132 9.66 -3.39 -14.72
N GLU A 133 8.58 -3.02 -15.38
CA GLU A 133 8.23 -3.43 -16.74
C GLU A 133 8.29 -2.22 -17.68
N PRO A 134 8.61 -2.40 -18.99
CA PRO A 134 8.64 -1.30 -19.96
C PRO A 134 7.34 -0.49 -20.00
N ILE A 135 6.17 -1.15 -19.91
CA ILE A 135 4.86 -0.50 -19.88
C ILE A 135 4.74 0.50 -18.73
N CYS A 136 5.36 0.21 -17.58
CA CYS A 136 5.36 1.14 -16.44
C CYS A 136 6.10 2.43 -16.79
N THR A 137 7.33 2.32 -17.31
CA THR A 137 8.14 3.48 -17.70
C THR A 137 7.46 4.32 -18.78
N GLU A 138 6.84 3.69 -19.79
CA GLU A 138 6.07 4.37 -20.82
C GLU A 138 4.89 5.14 -20.23
N SER A 139 4.17 4.55 -19.30
CA SER A 139 3.04 5.21 -18.60
C SER A 139 3.49 6.37 -17.72
N ILE A 140 4.67 6.29 -17.11
CA ILE A 140 5.23 7.42 -16.33
C ILE A 140 5.61 8.59 -17.27
N VAL A 141 6.21 8.30 -18.43
CA VAL A 141 6.50 9.34 -19.45
C VAL A 141 5.22 10.04 -19.88
N GLU A 142 4.15 9.28 -20.14
CA GLU A 142 2.85 9.86 -20.49
C GLU A 142 2.25 10.66 -19.32
N ALA A 143 2.41 10.21 -18.08
CA ALA A 143 1.98 10.96 -16.89
C ALA A 143 2.70 12.31 -16.77
N VAL A 144 4.01 12.37 -17.07
CA VAL A 144 4.77 13.63 -17.11
C VAL A 144 4.19 14.55 -18.18
N ARG A 145 3.95 14.05 -19.39
CA ARG A 145 3.32 14.83 -20.46
C ARG A 145 1.96 15.39 -20.04
N GLN A 146 1.12 14.57 -19.40
CA GLN A 146 -0.18 14.99 -18.90
C GLN A 146 -0.07 16.04 -17.78
N PHE A 147 0.90 15.89 -16.88
CA PHE A 147 1.12 16.86 -15.81
C PHE A 147 1.51 18.25 -16.36
N GLU A 148 2.26 18.29 -17.45
CA GLU A 148 2.72 19.54 -18.08
C GLU A 148 1.68 20.19 -19.02
N THR A 149 0.81 19.36 -19.63
CA THR A 149 -0.07 19.82 -20.72
C THR A 149 -1.55 19.87 -20.39
N THR A 150 -1.95 19.33 -19.22
CA THR A 150 -3.36 19.30 -18.79
C THR A 150 -3.56 19.95 -17.43
N ASP A 151 -4.77 19.85 -16.88
CA ASP A 151 -5.11 20.31 -15.52
C ASP A 151 -4.65 19.36 -14.41
N LEU A 152 -3.86 18.32 -14.72
CA LEU A 152 -3.44 17.30 -13.73
C LEU A 152 -2.69 17.93 -12.55
N ALA A 153 -1.80 18.87 -12.79
CA ALA A 153 -1.09 19.61 -11.73
C ALA A 153 -2.06 20.31 -10.77
N GLN A 154 -3.09 20.96 -11.31
CA GLN A 154 -4.11 21.65 -10.51
C GLN A 154 -4.97 20.64 -9.72
N ARG A 155 -5.32 19.51 -10.31
CA ARG A 155 -6.08 18.45 -9.64
C ARG A 155 -5.30 17.84 -8.47
N LEU A 156 -4.00 17.54 -8.67
CA LEU A 156 -3.11 17.06 -7.62
C LEU A 156 -2.90 18.08 -6.51
N GLY A 157 -2.89 19.37 -6.84
CA GLY A 157 -2.79 20.47 -5.87
C GLY A 157 -3.94 20.52 -4.85
N ARG A 158 -5.06 19.82 -5.10
CA ARG A 158 -6.16 19.68 -4.14
C ARG A 158 -5.85 18.70 -3.01
N TYR A 159 -4.86 17.84 -3.22
CA TYR A 159 -4.54 16.71 -2.34
C TYR A 159 -3.20 16.89 -1.63
N HIS A 160 -2.21 17.49 -2.27
CA HIS A 160 -0.85 17.61 -1.77
C HIS A 160 -0.48 19.06 -1.44
N ARG A 161 0.31 19.26 -0.39
CA ARG A 161 0.81 20.59 0.01
C ARG A 161 1.74 21.20 -1.05
N ASP A 162 2.52 20.34 -1.74
CA ASP A 162 3.36 20.69 -2.88
C ASP A 162 3.24 19.61 -3.97
N ALA A 163 2.16 19.71 -4.74
CA ALA A 163 1.85 18.71 -5.78
C ALA A 163 2.92 18.64 -6.87
N ARG A 164 3.56 19.78 -7.21
CA ARG A 164 4.60 19.79 -8.24
C ARG A 164 5.84 19.02 -7.77
N LYS A 165 6.30 19.27 -6.56
CA LYS A 165 7.43 18.57 -5.98
C LYS A 165 7.11 17.08 -5.76
N THR A 166 5.95 16.78 -5.20
CA THR A 166 5.48 15.39 -5.03
C THR A 166 5.49 14.64 -6.35
N PHE A 167 4.96 15.23 -7.41
CA PHE A 167 4.89 14.62 -8.74
C PHE A 167 6.27 14.33 -9.32
N TYR A 168 7.15 15.33 -9.38
CA TYR A 168 8.46 15.14 -10.01
C TYR A 168 9.37 14.24 -9.20
N LEU A 169 9.36 14.30 -7.87
CA LEU A 169 10.16 13.38 -7.05
C LEU A 169 9.67 11.93 -7.16
N TRP A 170 8.40 11.69 -7.49
CA TRP A 170 7.90 10.36 -7.83
C TRP A 170 8.29 9.97 -9.26
N ALA A 171 8.01 10.82 -10.25
CA ALA A 171 8.29 10.53 -11.65
C ALA A 171 9.79 10.35 -11.92
N ASP A 172 10.63 11.20 -11.33
CA ASP A 172 12.09 11.16 -11.50
C ASP A 172 12.70 9.85 -11.00
N VAL A 173 12.14 9.23 -9.93
CA VAL A 173 12.59 7.91 -9.48
C VAL A 173 12.24 6.84 -10.51
N TRP A 174 11.00 6.81 -10.99
CA TRP A 174 10.55 5.80 -11.95
C TRP A 174 11.24 5.95 -13.32
N LEU A 175 11.72 7.15 -13.65
CA LEU A 175 12.46 7.45 -14.89
C LEU A 175 13.98 7.50 -14.68
N ASP A 176 14.48 7.24 -13.46
CA ASP A 176 15.92 7.16 -13.20
C ASP A 176 16.54 6.01 -14.02
N PRO A 177 17.67 6.24 -14.71
CA PRO A 177 18.33 5.20 -15.53
C PRO A 177 18.68 3.91 -14.76
N GLU A 178 18.83 3.96 -13.45
CA GLU A 178 19.11 2.78 -12.61
C GLU A 178 17.83 2.04 -12.18
N PHE A 179 16.67 2.69 -12.26
CA PHE A 179 15.41 2.13 -11.75
C PHE A 179 14.86 0.93 -12.55
N PRO A 180 15.13 0.74 -13.85
CA PRO A 180 14.78 -0.50 -14.54
C PRO A 180 15.37 -1.77 -13.91
N GLY A 181 16.44 -1.64 -13.13
CA GLY A 181 17.01 -2.73 -12.31
C GLY A 181 16.32 -2.95 -10.96
N TRP A 182 15.35 -2.11 -10.59
CA TRP A 182 14.63 -2.27 -9.33
C TRP A 182 13.79 -3.55 -9.33
N ASN A 183 14.02 -4.37 -8.30
CA ASN A 183 13.38 -5.67 -8.14
C ASN A 183 13.33 -6.02 -6.66
N ILE A 184 12.15 -6.44 -6.18
CA ILE A 184 11.91 -6.83 -4.78
C ILE A 184 11.54 -8.31 -4.63
N GLU A 185 11.70 -9.13 -5.67
CA GLU A 185 11.36 -10.55 -5.60
C GLU A 185 12.14 -11.29 -4.49
N ALA A 186 13.33 -10.81 -4.13
CA ALA A 186 14.12 -11.37 -3.04
C ALA A 186 13.42 -11.33 -1.67
N TYR A 187 12.42 -10.45 -1.48
CA TYR A 187 11.61 -10.39 -0.27
C TYR A 187 10.48 -11.41 -0.24
N LEU A 188 9.97 -11.85 -1.39
CA LEU A 188 8.78 -12.69 -1.49
C LEU A 188 8.89 -14.01 -0.73
N PRO A 189 10.05 -14.74 -0.75
CA PRO A 189 10.20 -15.97 0.02
C PRO A 189 10.15 -15.76 1.55
N GLY A 190 10.30 -14.53 2.03
CA GLY A 190 10.13 -14.15 3.44
C GLY A 190 8.68 -14.09 3.90
N ILE A 191 7.72 -13.98 2.96
CA ILE A 191 6.30 -13.76 3.26
C ILE A 191 5.60 -15.08 3.58
N GLY A 192 5.32 -15.29 4.86
CA GLY A 192 4.61 -16.48 5.34
C GLY A 192 3.12 -16.23 5.67
N CYS A 193 2.69 -14.98 5.75
CA CYS A 193 1.28 -14.64 5.97
C CYS A 193 0.45 -14.82 4.69
N PRO A 194 -0.90 -14.94 4.80
CA PRO A 194 -1.78 -14.94 3.64
C PRO A 194 -1.69 -13.65 2.84
N VAL A 195 -1.78 -13.78 1.50
CA VAL A 195 -1.73 -12.67 0.54
C VAL A 195 -2.96 -12.72 -0.37
N LEU A 196 -3.63 -11.59 -0.52
CA LEU A 196 -4.60 -11.32 -1.57
C LEU A 196 -3.95 -10.32 -2.53
N ALA A 197 -3.84 -10.65 -3.81
CA ALA A 197 -3.34 -9.74 -4.84
C ALA A 197 -4.40 -9.51 -5.92
N ILE A 198 -4.74 -8.24 -6.14
CA ILE A 198 -5.82 -7.78 -7.03
C ILE A 198 -5.19 -6.92 -8.13
N GLN A 199 -5.53 -7.18 -9.40
CA GLN A 199 -5.08 -6.35 -10.52
C GLN A 199 -6.11 -6.35 -11.65
N GLY A 200 -6.21 -5.21 -12.34
CA GLY A 200 -7.00 -5.06 -13.54
C GLY A 200 -6.28 -5.60 -14.78
N HIS A 201 -7.02 -6.17 -15.73
CA HIS A 201 -6.46 -6.58 -17.01
C HIS A 201 -6.02 -5.41 -17.89
N ASP A 202 -6.63 -4.22 -17.68
CA ASP A 202 -6.33 -2.99 -18.42
C ASP A 202 -5.34 -2.07 -17.65
N ASP A 203 -4.58 -2.63 -16.71
CA ASP A 203 -3.59 -1.88 -15.94
C ASP A 203 -2.46 -1.40 -16.86
N ALA A 204 -2.32 -0.08 -16.97
CA ALA A 204 -1.32 0.56 -17.82
C ALA A 204 0.09 0.64 -17.20
N TYR A 205 0.23 0.28 -15.91
CA TYR A 205 1.50 0.38 -15.19
C TYR A 205 2.15 -0.98 -14.91
N GLY A 206 1.41 -2.09 -15.03
CA GLY A 206 1.96 -3.41 -14.77
C GLY A 206 1.09 -4.52 -15.35
N THR A 207 1.72 -5.61 -15.77
CA THR A 207 1.01 -6.77 -16.31
C THR A 207 0.68 -7.79 -15.22
N MET A 208 -0.09 -8.82 -15.59
CA MET A 208 -0.37 -9.95 -14.68
C MET A 208 0.90 -10.71 -14.24
N ALA A 209 2.06 -10.45 -14.87
CA ALA A 209 3.34 -11.04 -14.46
C ALA A 209 3.72 -10.66 -13.02
N GLN A 210 3.30 -9.48 -12.55
CA GLN A 210 3.49 -9.04 -11.17
C GLN A 210 2.80 -10.01 -10.19
N LEU A 211 1.53 -10.30 -10.43
CA LEU A 211 0.74 -11.21 -9.58
C LEU A 211 1.28 -12.65 -9.62
N GLU A 212 1.65 -13.12 -10.80
CA GLU A 212 2.20 -14.48 -10.97
C GLU A 212 3.56 -14.63 -10.28
N ALA A 213 4.38 -13.59 -10.27
CA ALA A 213 5.65 -13.58 -9.53
C ALA A 213 5.41 -13.68 -8.01
N ILE A 214 4.46 -12.91 -7.49
CA ILE A 214 4.07 -12.97 -6.07
C ILE A 214 3.59 -14.39 -5.72
N ARG A 215 2.60 -14.92 -6.47
CA ARG A 215 2.02 -16.24 -6.20
C ARG A 215 3.05 -17.36 -6.18
N ARG A 216 4.03 -17.32 -7.09
CA ARG A 216 5.05 -18.37 -7.20
C ARG A 216 6.06 -18.37 -6.07
N GLN A 217 6.28 -17.23 -5.41
CA GLN A 217 7.43 -17.04 -4.52
C GLN A 217 7.07 -16.85 -3.05
N VAL A 218 5.85 -16.38 -2.73
CA VAL A 218 5.43 -16.30 -1.33
C VAL A 218 5.22 -17.68 -0.74
N ARG A 219 5.54 -17.85 0.54
CA ARG A 219 5.34 -19.11 1.27
C ARG A 219 3.93 -19.29 1.82
N GLY A 220 3.27 -18.17 2.11
CA GLY A 220 1.90 -18.19 2.59
C GLY A 220 0.87 -18.47 1.51
N PRO A 221 -0.39 -18.73 1.89
CA PRO A 221 -1.50 -18.82 0.93
C PRO A 221 -1.60 -17.54 0.11
N CYS A 222 -1.78 -17.66 -1.20
CA CYS A 222 -1.88 -16.52 -2.11
C CYS A 222 -3.11 -16.66 -3.03
N GLU A 223 -4.06 -15.75 -2.84
CA GLU A 223 -5.25 -15.60 -3.69
C GLU A 223 -5.00 -14.50 -4.72
N LEU A 224 -5.31 -14.76 -6.00
CA LEU A 224 -5.27 -13.78 -7.07
C LEU A 224 -6.68 -13.42 -7.51
N VAL A 225 -6.97 -12.12 -7.58
CA VAL A 225 -8.20 -11.57 -8.16
C VAL A 225 -7.83 -10.72 -9.36
N LYS A 226 -8.22 -11.18 -10.54
CA LYS A 226 -8.00 -10.53 -11.82
C LYS A 226 -9.31 -9.92 -12.29
N LEU A 227 -9.33 -8.62 -12.58
CA LEU A 227 -10.55 -7.86 -12.87
C LEU A 227 -10.59 -7.42 -14.32
N ASP A 228 -11.64 -7.79 -15.03
CA ASP A 228 -11.93 -7.31 -16.38
C ASP A 228 -12.46 -5.87 -16.34
N GLY A 229 -12.11 -5.05 -17.37
CA GLY A 229 -12.53 -3.65 -17.43
C GLY A 229 -12.04 -2.82 -16.24
N CYS A 230 -10.86 -3.11 -15.78
CA CYS A 230 -10.23 -2.49 -14.62
C CYS A 230 -8.80 -2.09 -14.96
N GLY A 231 -8.47 -0.82 -14.73
CA GLY A 231 -7.12 -0.28 -14.86
C GLY A 231 -6.30 -0.40 -13.59
N HIS A 232 -5.41 0.58 -13.38
CA HIS A 232 -4.45 0.59 -12.26
C HIS A 232 -5.06 0.85 -10.88
N SER A 233 -6.33 1.27 -10.80
CA SER A 233 -6.98 1.63 -9.53
C SER A 233 -8.20 0.75 -9.22
N PRO A 234 -8.03 -0.52 -8.84
CA PRO A 234 -9.12 -1.46 -8.61
C PRO A 234 -10.24 -0.91 -7.70
N PHE A 235 -9.88 -0.22 -6.63
CA PHE A 235 -10.85 0.36 -5.69
C PHE A 235 -11.70 1.51 -6.29
N ARG A 236 -11.28 2.08 -7.44
CA ARG A 236 -12.04 3.12 -8.18
C ARG A 236 -12.80 2.54 -9.35
N ASP A 237 -12.14 1.64 -10.10
CA ASP A 237 -12.65 1.12 -11.36
C ASP A 237 -13.67 0.00 -11.13
N GLN A 238 -13.41 -0.85 -10.14
CA GLN A 238 -14.26 -1.97 -9.74
C GLN A 238 -14.48 -1.97 -8.21
N PRO A 239 -15.13 -0.91 -7.64
CA PRO A 239 -15.15 -0.67 -6.19
C PRO A 239 -15.82 -1.80 -5.40
N THR A 240 -16.91 -2.36 -5.90
CA THR A 240 -17.65 -3.43 -5.23
C THR A 240 -16.84 -4.73 -5.22
N ALA A 241 -16.35 -5.17 -6.38
CA ALA A 241 -15.59 -6.40 -6.50
C ALA A 241 -14.31 -6.36 -5.66
N THR A 242 -13.63 -5.21 -5.65
CA THR A 242 -12.42 -4.99 -4.86
C THR A 242 -12.72 -5.01 -3.36
N GLN A 243 -13.76 -4.30 -2.93
CA GLN A 243 -14.18 -4.28 -1.52
C GLN A 243 -14.57 -5.67 -1.05
N ASP A 244 -15.40 -6.39 -1.81
CA ASP A 244 -15.87 -7.74 -1.45
C ASP A 244 -14.72 -8.73 -1.33
N ALA A 245 -13.72 -8.66 -2.22
CA ALA A 245 -12.53 -9.49 -2.14
C ALA A 245 -11.73 -9.22 -0.85
N ILE A 246 -11.48 -7.93 -0.53
CA ILE A 246 -10.76 -7.54 0.69
C ILE A 246 -11.56 -7.94 1.95
N VAL A 247 -12.87 -7.72 1.98
CA VAL A 247 -13.71 -8.08 3.13
C VAL A 247 -13.68 -9.59 3.37
N ARG A 248 -13.88 -10.42 2.33
CA ARG A 248 -13.79 -11.89 2.47
C ARG A 248 -12.42 -12.33 3.00
N PHE A 249 -11.35 -11.74 2.47
CA PHE A 249 -9.98 -12.03 2.91
C PHE A 249 -9.76 -11.69 4.39
N VAL A 250 -10.17 -10.50 4.82
CA VAL A 250 -10.05 -10.06 6.22
C VAL A 250 -10.89 -10.95 7.16
N GLU A 251 -12.12 -11.28 6.78
CA GLU A 251 -12.99 -12.15 7.59
C GLU A 251 -12.40 -13.57 7.74
N ALA A 252 -11.79 -14.12 6.70
CA ALA A 252 -11.10 -15.42 6.78
C ALA A 252 -9.93 -15.35 7.79
N LEU A 253 -9.14 -14.28 7.80
CA LEU A 253 -8.05 -14.08 8.75
C LEU A 253 -8.54 -13.95 10.19
N CYS A 254 -9.63 -13.22 10.41
CA CYS A 254 -10.23 -13.04 11.74
C CYS A 254 -10.79 -14.37 12.28
N SER A 255 -11.44 -15.17 11.42
CA SER A 255 -12.00 -16.48 11.80
C SER A 255 -10.92 -17.48 12.18
N ALA A 256 -9.82 -17.53 11.43
CA ALA A 256 -8.69 -18.41 11.73
C ALA A 256 -8.00 -18.08 13.06
N ALA A 257 -7.91 -16.80 13.41
CA ALA A 257 -7.34 -16.34 14.69
C ALA A 257 -8.18 -16.77 15.90
N GLY A 258 -9.50 -16.82 15.76
CA GLY A 258 -10.43 -17.27 16.83
C GLY A 258 -10.40 -18.77 17.10
N GLN A 259 -9.86 -19.56 16.17
CA GLN A 259 -9.76 -21.03 16.30
C GLN A 259 -8.41 -21.51 16.85
N ALA A 260 -7.41 -20.63 17.01
CA ALA A 260 -6.14 -20.99 17.61
C ALA A 260 -6.35 -21.31 19.10
N PRO A 261 -5.92 -22.51 19.63
CA PRO A 261 -6.10 -22.86 21.01
C PRO A 261 -5.39 -21.82 21.90
N ARG A 262 -6.15 -21.22 22.83
CA ARG A 262 -5.55 -20.36 23.88
C ARG A 262 -4.45 -21.16 24.57
N ARG A 263 -3.20 -20.77 24.42
CA ARG A 263 -2.11 -21.34 25.22
C ARG A 263 -2.54 -21.17 26.69
N ARG A 264 -2.77 -22.31 27.37
CA ARG A 264 -2.97 -22.30 28.82
C ARG A 264 -1.68 -21.74 29.41
N SER A 265 -1.79 -20.63 30.12
CA SER A 265 -0.76 -20.22 31.04
C SER A 265 -0.74 -21.24 32.17
N ASP A 266 0.14 -22.20 32.09
CA ASP A 266 0.49 -23.03 33.26
C ASP A 266 1.18 -22.12 34.24
N ALA A 267 0.38 -21.61 35.19
CA ALA A 267 0.88 -21.06 36.41
C ALA A 267 1.22 -22.25 37.32
N ALA A 268 2.47 -22.41 37.62
CA ALA A 268 3.00 -23.14 38.80
C ALA A 268 3.97 -22.23 39.53
#